data_7194cb04b99226c25c7f873d6c8ce8e6
#
_entry.id   7194cb04b99226c25c7f873d6c8ce8e6
#
_cell.length_a   1.000
_cell.length_b   1.000
_cell.length_c   1.000
_cell.angle_alpha   90.00
_cell.angle_beta   90.00
_cell.angle_gamma   90.00
#
_symmetry.space_group_name_H-M   'P 1'
#
loop_
_entity.id
_entity.type
_entity.pdbx_description
1 polymer ?
#
loop_
_entity_poly.entity_id
_entity_poly.type
_entity_poly.pdbx_seq_one_letter_code
_entity_poly.pdbx_strand_id
1 'polypeptide(L)'
;MANVQMLKDAILGGEYDLRFKRVYVTEEAVKAQHQRYVGLANDFAEIFSADREVRLFSAPGRTEVGGNHTDHNHGRVLAAGINLDAIAVASKNDENIVRVKSRGYKMDVCDITDLEIKEDEKGHSPALVRGMCAGFLKYGYKIGGFDAVTMSSVLSGSGLSSSAAYEVLVGTMLNYLYNDGQVDAVTIAKIAQYAENVYFDKPCGLMDQMACSVGGFVTIDFNNPSEPVVEEVKFDFASSGHSLCIVDTKGSHSDLTDDYAAIRSEMESVASCFGKSVLREVDEEEFRSKIPAVRKKVGDRAVLRAMHFFADNARVLKEVEALRNGDFETFKSYILESGDSSYKYNQNVFSVKKPLEQPVSLALALSEELLKGKGAWRVHGGGFAGTIQAFVPNDILAD
;
A
#
# COMPACT_ATOMS: atom_id res chain seq x y z
N MET A 1 -24.92 15.85 -12.75
CA MET A 1 -24.51 14.44 -12.64
C MET A 1 -24.88 13.76 -13.95
N ALA A 2 -24.15 12.76 -14.40
CA ALA A 2 -24.31 12.18 -15.75
C ALA A 2 -24.88 10.75 -15.64
N ASN A 3 -25.75 10.36 -16.56
CA ASN A 3 -26.12 8.96 -16.71
C ASN A 3 -24.98 8.19 -17.38
N VAL A 4 -25.11 6.86 -17.47
CA VAL A 4 -24.03 6.01 -18.00
C VAL A 4 -23.63 6.41 -19.42
N GLN A 5 -24.60 6.75 -20.29
CA GLN A 5 -24.28 7.13 -21.68
C GLN A 5 -23.49 8.44 -21.74
N MET A 6 -23.96 9.48 -21.02
CA MET A 6 -23.26 10.76 -20.95
C MET A 6 -21.83 10.61 -20.40
N LEU A 7 -21.66 9.74 -19.39
CA LEU A 7 -20.35 9.44 -18.83
C LEU A 7 -19.41 8.81 -19.87
N LYS A 8 -19.89 7.83 -20.66
CA LYS A 8 -19.12 7.19 -21.73
C LYS A 8 -18.74 8.21 -22.81
N ASP A 9 -19.68 9.05 -23.23
CA ASP A 9 -19.41 10.06 -24.26
C ASP A 9 -18.37 11.07 -23.79
N ALA A 10 -18.42 11.49 -22.52
CA ALA A 10 -17.43 12.38 -21.90
C ALA A 10 -16.03 11.74 -21.82
N ILE A 11 -15.94 10.43 -21.47
CA ILE A 11 -14.66 9.70 -21.44
C ILE A 11 -14.09 9.61 -22.88
N LEU A 12 -14.89 9.17 -23.84
CA LEU A 12 -14.45 9.02 -25.23
C LEU A 12 -14.15 10.35 -25.92
N GLY A 13 -14.84 11.41 -25.49
CA GLY A 13 -14.60 12.79 -25.92
C GLY A 13 -13.37 13.46 -25.31
N GLY A 14 -12.67 12.78 -24.39
CA GLY A 14 -11.44 13.27 -23.78
C GLY A 14 -11.62 14.25 -22.62
N GLU A 15 -12.85 14.44 -22.11
CA GLU A 15 -13.10 15.35 -20.98
C GLU A 15 -12.36 14.92 -19.67
N TYR A 16 -12.02 13.64 -19.59
CA TYR A 16 -11.28 13.05 -18.45
C TYR A 16 -9.77 12.98 -18.67
N ASP A 17 -9.23 13.28 -19.85
CA ASP A 17 -7.83 13.06 -20.22
C ASP A 17 -6.84 13.76 -19.30
N LEU A 18 -7.09 15.01 -18.92
CA LEU A 18 -6.25 15.73 -17.98
C LEU A 18 -6.21 15.07 -16.58
N ARG A 19 -7.34 14.47 -16.14
CA ARG A 19 -7.40 13.75 -14.87
C ARG A 19 -6.69 12.41 -14.99
N PHE A 20 -6.92 11.68 -16.06
CA PHE A 20 -6.26 10.41 -16.32
C PHE A 20 -4.74 10.59 -16.46
N LYS A 21 -4.28 11.66 -17.13
CA LYS A 21 -2.85 11.94 -17.27
C LYS A 21 -2.14 12.21 -15.93
N ARG A 22 -2.83 12.79 -14.97
CA ARG A 22 -2.29 12.97 -13.60
C ARG A 22 -2.07 11.64 -12.86
N VAL A 23 -2.86 10.62 -13.18
CA VAL A 23 -2.81 9.31 -12.52
C VAL A 23 -1.98 8.31 -13.31
N TYR A 24 -2.14 8.27 -14.64
CA TYR A 24 -1.55 7.23 -15.50
C TYR A 24 -0.37 7.71 -16.34
N VAL A 25 -0.04 8.98 -16.25
CA VAL A 25 1.18 9.65 -16.72
C VAL A 25 1.34 9.73 -18.25
N THR A 26 1.29 8.61 -19.00
CA THR A 26 1.55 8.56 -20.44
C THR A 26 0.28 8.66 -21.28
N GLU A 27 0.39 9.21 -22.48
CA GLU A 27 -0.73 9.31 -23.45
C GLU A 27 -1.28 7.93 -23.84
N GLU A 28 -0.41 6.94 -23.94
CA GLU A 28 -0.80 5.56 -24.24
C GLU A 28 -1.61 4.95 -23.08
N ALA A 29 -1.14 5.15 -21.85
CA ALA A 29 -1.86 4.71 -20.65
C ALA A 29 -3.24 5.40 -20.55
N VAL A 30 -3.35 6.70 -20.85
CA VAL A 30 -4.64 7.43 -20.87
C VAL A 30 -5.61 6.78 -21.86
N LYS A 31 -5.17 6.49 -23.09
CA LYS A 31 -6.03 5.82 -24.08
C LYS A 31 -6.49 4.44 -23.63
N ALA A 32 -5.63 3.67 -22.97
CA ALA A 32 -6.01 2.38 -22.39
C ALA A 32 -7.08 2.54 -21.29
N GLN A 33 -7.04 3.63 -20.53
CA GLN A 33 -8.04 3.92 -19.51
C GLN A 33 -9.42 4.24 -20.10
N HIS A 34 -9.52 4.88 -21.26
CA HIS A 34 -10.81 5.09 -21.92
C HIS A 34 -11.58 3.77 -22.06
N GLN A 35 -10.92 2.75 -22.60
CA GLN A 35 -11.55 1.43 -22.79
C GLN A 35 -11.89 0.77 -21.44
N ARG A 36 -11.00 0.90 -20.46
CA ARG A 36 -11.17 0.31 -19.13
C ARG A 36 -12.37 0.89 -18.41
N TYR A 37 -12.52 2.22 -18.36
CA TYR A 37 -13.62 2.90 -17.70
C TYR A 37 -14.94 2.78 -18.47
N VAL A 38 -14.91 2.86 -19.80
CA VAL A 38 -16.10 2.63 -20.64
C VAL A 38 -16.61 1.19 -20.50
N GLY A 39 -15.69 0.21 -20.45
CA GLY A 39 -16.04 -1.19 -20.21
C GLY A 39 -16.72 -1.37 -18.84
N LEU A 40 -16.23 -0.70 -17.80
CA LEU A 40 -16.83 -0.76 -16.47
C LEU A 40 -18.20 -0.08 -16.42
N ALA A 41 -18.38 1.03 -17.16
CA ALA A 41 -19.66 1.72 -17.28
C ALA A 41 -20.71 0.87 -18.02
N ASN A 42 -20.30 0.09 -19.01
CA ASN A 42 -21.18 -0.88 -19.68
C ASN A 42 -21.61 -2.00 -18.72
N ASP A 43 -20.69 -2.56 -17.93
CA ASP A 43 -21.02 -3.57 -16.93
C ASP A 43 -22.03 -3.00 -15.89
N PHE A 44 -21.86 -1.73 -15.48
CA PHE A 44 -22.81 -1.10 -14.58
C PHE A 44 -24.21 -0.96 -15.21
N ALA A 45 -24.29 -0.55 -16.47
CA ALA A 45 -25.55 -0.44 -17.19
C ALA A 45 -26.27 -1.79 -17.32
N GLU A 46 -25.54 -2.85 -17.60
CA GLU A 46 -26.06 -4.21 -17.73
C GLU A 46 -26.59 -4.76 -16.40
N ILE A 47 -25.85 -4.55 -15.29
CA ILE A 47 -26.17 -5.16 -14.00
C ILE A 47 -27.24 -4.37 -13.25
N PHE A 48 -27.23 -3.04 -13.34
CA PHE A 48 -28.12 -2.18 -12.56
C PHE A 48 -29.08 -1.37 -13.42
N SER A 49 -28.62 -0.41 -14.23
CA SER A 49 -29.39 0.34 -15.24
C SER A 49 -28.53 1.40 -15.92
N ALA A 50 -28.77 1.65 -17.21
CA ALA A 50 -28.13 2.72 -17.98
C ALA A 50 -28.63 4.14 -17.61
N ASP A 51 -29.80 4.25 -17.06
CA ASP A 51 -30.45 5.54 -16.75
C ASP A 51 -30.01 6.11 -15.39
N ARG A 52 -29.31 5.32 -14.60
CA ARG A 52 -28.82 5.71 -13.27
C ARG A 52 -27.77 6.81 -13.38
N GLU A 53 -27.84 7.72 -12.45
CA GLU A 53 -26.82 8.72 -12.25
C GLU A 53 -25.58 8.12 -11.62
N VAL A 54 -24.43 8.20 -12.30
CA VAL A 54 -23.21 7.52 -11.94
C VAL A 54 -22.04 8.46 -11.72
N ARG A 55 -21.07 8.01 -10.92
CA ARG A 55 -19.77 8.65 -10.71
C ARG A 55 -18.64 7.64 -10.89
N LEU A 56 -17.46 8.15 -11.30
CA LEU A 56 -16.23 7.39 -11.36
C LEU A 56 -15.41 7.56 -10.09
N PHE A 57 -14.79 6.48 -9.66
CA PHE A 57 -13.87 6.45 -8.52
C PHE A 57 -12.63 5.65 -8.86
N SER A 58 -11.51 6.01 -8.23
CA SER A 58 -10.24 5.31 -8.31
C SER A 58 -9.53 5.39 -6.97
N ALA A 59 -8.92 4.29 -6.55
CA ALA A 59 -8.02 4.22 -5.41
C ALA A 59 -6.78 3.43 -5.82
N PRO A 60 -5.58 4.00 -5.67
CA PRO A 60 -4.34 3.34 -6.09
C PRO A 60 -3.99 2.17 -5.17
N GLY A 61 -3.21 1.21 -5.69
CA GLY A 61 -2.36 0.40 -4.85
C GLY A 61 -1.18 1.20 -4.32
N ARG A 62 -0.34 0.57 -3.49
CA ARG A 62 0.83 1.24 -2.92
C ARG A 62 2.10 0.39 -3.07
N THR A 63 3.24 1.06 -3.02
CA THR A 63 4.55 0.44 -2.83
C THR A 63 5.21 0.97 -1.56
N GLU A 64 5.92 0.11 -0.82
CA GLU A 64 6.84 0.53 0.23
C GLU A 64 8.14 1.00 -0.43
N VAL A 65 8.54 2.25 -0.22
CA VAL A 65 9.73 2.84 -0.82
C VAL A 65 10.92 2.78 0.11
N GLY A 66 10.76 3.14 1.38
CA GLY A 66 11.80 3.12 2.41
C GLY A 66 11.24 2.78 3.79
N GLY A 67 12.12 2.43 4.74
CA GLY A 67 11.73 2.05 6.08
C GLY A 67 11.27 0.59 6.19
N ASN A 68 12.04 -0.32 5.59
CA ASN A 68 11.70 -1.74 5.56
C ASN A 68 11.63 -2.34 6.98
N HIS A 69 10.46 -2.86 7.37
CA HIS A 69 10.21 -3.42 8.70
C HIS A 69 10.44 -2.48 9.87
N THR A 70 10.29 -1.17 9.67
CA THR A 70 10.43 -0.20 10.78
C THR A 70 9.10 0.11 11.47
N ASP A 71 7.97 0.00 10.79
CA ASP A 71 6.63 0.37 11.22
C ASP A 71 6.19 -0.36 12.51
N HIS A 72 6.39 -1.68 12.57
CA HIS A 72 6.00 -2.48 13.74
C HIS A 72 6.87 -2.23 14.99
N ASN A 73 7.95 -1.47 14.87
CA ASN A 73 8.74 -0.93 15.98
C ASN A 73 8.60 0.60 16.12
N HIS A 74 7.47 1.15 15.67
CA HIS A 74 7.11 2.56 15.73
C HIS A 74 8.07 3.48 14.95
N GLY A 75 8.72 2.96 13.92
CA GLY A 75 9.64 3.70 13.07
C GLY A 75 8.93 4.51 11.98
N ARG A 76 9.73 5.04 11.08
CA ARG A 76 9.30 5.81 9.91
C ARG A 76 9.26 4.93 8.68
N VAL A 77 8.35 5.25 7.78
CA VAL A 77 8.28 4.65 6.45
C VAL A 77 8.11 5.74 5.39
N LEU A 78 8.60 5.45 4.19
CA LEU A 78 8.28 6.17 2.97
C LEU A 78 7.53 5.21 2.05
N ALA A 79 6.33 5.57 1.67
CA ALA A 79 5.49 4.78 0.75
C ALA A 79 5.02 5.65 -0.41
N ALA A 80 4.53 5.03 -1.47
CA ALA A 80 3.97 5.76 -2.60
C ALA A 80 2.74 5.04 -3.16
N GLY A 81 1.72 5.83 -3.55
CA GLY A 81 0.66 5.36 -4.44
C GLY A 81 1.23 5.04 -5.82
N ILE A 82 0.70 4.02 -6.45
CA ILE A 82 1.14 3.58 -7.79
C ILE A 82 0.05 3.82 -8.82
N ASN A 83 0.40 3.73 -10.11
CA ASN A 83 -0.54 3.90 -11.22
C ASN A 83 -1.37 2.64 -11.56
N LEU A 84 -1.26 1.59 -10.75
CA LEU A 84 -2.19 0.47 -10.72
C LEU A 84 -3.23 0.73 -9.65
N ASP A 85 -4.50 0.61 -9.99
CA ASP A 85 -5.59 1.01 -9.11
C ASP A 85 -6.78 0.06 -9.13
N ALA A 86 -7.64 0.20 -8.14
CA ALA A 86 -9.00 -0.28 -8.14
C ALA A 86 -9.92 0.87 -8.57
N ILE A 87 -10.76 0.64 -9.57
CA ILE A 87 -11.71 1.64 -10.07
C ILE A 87 -13.15 1.19 -9.87
N ALA A 88 -14.06 2.17 -9.77
CA ALA A 88 -15.49 1.92 -9.67
C ALA A 88 -16.33 2.88 -10.51
N VAL A 89 -17.45 2.35 -11.01
CA VAL A 89 -18.63 3.13 -11.40
C VAL A 89 -19.69 2.88 -10.35
N ALA A 90 -20.17 3.92 -9.68
CA ALA A 90 -21.12 3.79 -8.59
C ALA A 90 -22.25 4.83 -8.65
N SER A 91 -23.39 4.44 -8.10
CA SER A 91 -24.63 5.24 -8.00
C SER A 91 -25.28 5.04 -6.66
N LYS A 92 -25.81 6.11 -6.06
CA LYS A 92 -26.70 5.98 -4.88
C LYS A 92 -27.91 5.11 -5.22
N ASN A 93 -28.42 4.39 -4.24
CA ASN A 93 -29.76 3.82 -4.29
C ASN A 93 -30.58 4.31 -3.09
N ASP A 94 -31.88 4.11 -3.15
CA ASP A 94 -32.82 4.53 -2.09
C ASP A 94 -33.06 3.39 -1.07
N GLU A 95 -32.31 2.31 -1.18
CA GLU A 95 -32.34 1.17 -0.28
C GLU A 95 -31.22 1.32 0.78
N ASN A 96 -31.37 0.68 1.92
CA ASN A 96 -30.30 0.58 2.92
C ASN A 96 -29.37 -0.61 2.62
N ILE A 97 -29.00 -0.77 1.35
CA ILE A 97 -28.18 -1.90 0.87
C ILE A 97 -27.03 -1.37 0.05
N VAL A 98 -25.84 -1.85 0.33
CA VAL A 98 -24.65 -1.67 -0.53
C VAL A 98 -24.47 -2.93 -1.37
N ARG A 99 -24.41 -2.77 -2.69
CA ARG A 99 -24.09 -3.85 -3.64
C ARG A 99 -22.82 -3.49 -4.38
N VAL A 100 -21.81 -4.37 -4.29
CA VAL A 100 -20.56 -4.21 -5.02
C VAL A 100 -20.31 -5.42 -5.88
N LYS A 101 -20.31 -5.22 -7.19
CA LYS A 101 -19.97 -6.26 -8.16
C LYS A 101 -18.54 -6.03 -8.66
N SER A 102 -17.60 -6.76 -8.08
CA SER A 102 -16.22 -6.79 -8.59
C SER A 102 -16.13 -7.73 -9.80
N ARG A 103 -15.47 -7.26 -10.87
CA ARG A 103 -15.32 -8.05 -12.11
C ARG A 103 -14.58 -9.36 -11.82
N GLY A 104 -15.16 -10.48 -12.20
CA GLY A 104 -14.63 -11.83 -11.93
C GLY A 104 -15.06 -12.46 -10.60
N TYR A 105 -15.77 -11.72 -9.73
CA TYR A 105 -16.23 -12.19 -8.42
C TYR A 105 -17.76 -12.18 -8.32
N LYS A 106 -18.29 -12.83 -7.29
CA LYS A 106 -19.72 -12.72 -6.93
C LYS A 106 -20.02 -11.30 -6.47
N MET A 107 -21.29 -10.90 -6.52
CA MET A 107 -21.75 -9.64 -5.97
C MET A 107 -21.74 -9.69 -4.45
N ASP A 108 -21.08 -8.74 -3.82
CA ASP A 108 -21.19 -8.50 -2.39
C ASP A 108 -22.47 -7.71 -2.12
N VAL A 109 -23.24 -8.13 -1.12
CA VAL A 109 -24.48 -7.48 -0.70
C VAL A 109 -24.42 -7.26 0.81
N CYS A 110 -24.47 -6.00 1.22
CA CYS A 110 -24.39 -5.60 2.62
C CYS A 110 -25.63 -4.77 2.99
N ASP A 111 -26.47 -5.30 3.88
CA ASP A 111 -27.52 -4.53 4.54
C ASP A 111 -26.87 -3.64 5.62
N ILE A 112 -26.95 -2.33 5.41
CA ILE A 112 -26.35 -1.32 6.28
C ILE A 112 -27.24 -0.89 7.46
N THR A 113 -28.41 -1.51 7.61
CA THR A 113 -29.23 -1.38 8.84
C THR A 113 -28.70 -2.27 9.97
N ASP A 114 -27.95 -3.31 9.61
CA ASP A 114 -27.24 -4.21 10.52
C ASP A 114 -25.74 -4.20 10.22
N LEU A 115 -24.98 -3.50 11.06
CA LEU A 115 -23.52 -3.35 10.95
C LEU A 115 -22.77 -4.17 12.01
N GLU A 116 -23.41 -5.15 12.64
CA GLU A 116 -22.73 -6.08 13.54
C GLU A 116 -21.75 -6.98 12.76
N ILE A 117 -20.68 -7.39 13.45
CA ILE A 117 -19.68 -8.31 12.87
C ILE A 117 -20.35 -9.65 12.59
N LYS A 118 -20.15 -10.18 11.38
CA LYS A 118 -20.67 -11.48 10.96
C LYS A 118 -19.52 -12.46 10.79
N GLU A 119 -19.57 -13.55 11.54
CA GLU A 119 -18.50 -14.57 11.55
C GLU A 119 -18.30 -15.23 10.18
N ASP A 120 -19.38 -15.41 9.42
CA ASP A 120 -19.35 -15.98 8.07
C ASP A 120 -18.85 -15.03 6.98
N GLU A 121 -18.72 -13.73 7.29
CA GLU A 121 -18.11 -12.73 6.39
C GLU A 121 -16.61 -12.56 6.63
N LYS A 122 -16.04 -13.02 7.75
CA LYS A 122 -14.62 -12.88 8.06
C LYS A 122 -13.75 -13.48 6.96
N GLY A 123 -12.71 -12.72 6.56
CA GLY A 123 -11.83 -13.09 5.45
C GLY A 123 -12.43 -12.88 4.05
N HIS A 124 -13.63 -12.30 3.95
CA HIS A 124 -14.33 -12.05 2.70
C HIS A 124 -14.68 -10.56 2.51
N SER A 125 -14.82 -10.14 1.26
CA SER A 125 -15.05 -8.72 0.90
C SER A 125 -16.32 -8.09 1.52
N PRO A 126 -17.44 -8.79 1.78
CA PRO A 126 -18.58 -8.21 2.49
C PRO A 126 -18.22 -7.65 3.87
N ALA A 127 -17.30 -8.31 4.61
CA ALA A 127 -16.82 -7.81 5.90
C ALA A 127 -16.13 -6.45 5.77
N LEU A 128 -15.33 -6.24 4.73
CA LEU A 128 -14.69 -4.96 4.47
C LEU A 128 -15.72 -3.87 4.19
N VAL A 129 -16.73 -4.14 3.35
CA VAL A 129 -17.80 -3.18 3.04
C VAL A 129 -18.57 -2.80 4.32
N ARG A 130 -18.96 -3.80 5.12
CA ARG A 130 -19.66 -3.60 6.41
C ARG A 130 -18.80 -2.81 7.39
N GLY A 131 -17.52 -3.18 7.51
CA GLY A 131 -16.54 -2.51 8.37
C GLY A 131 -16.32 -1.05 7.98
N MET A 132 -16.24 -0.76 6.68
CA MET A 132 -16.17 0.62 6.18
C MET A 132 -17.40 1.43 6.55
N CYS A 133 -18.62 0.90 6.36
CA CYS A 133 -19.85 1.56 6.75
C CYS A 133 -19.92 1.80 8.27
N ALA A 134 -19.58 0.81 9.07
CA ALA A 134 -19.54 0.93 10.53
C ALA A 134 -18.48 1.94 10.99
N GLY A 135 -17.31 1.95 10.36
CA GLY A 135 -16.26 2.91 10.62
C GLY A 135 -16.67 4.36 10.30
N PHE A 136 -17.33 4.60 9.17
CA PHE A 136 -17.87 5.92 8.84
C PHE A 136 -18.82 6.42 9.93
N LEU A 137 -19.78 5.61 10.37
CA LEU A 137 -20.68 5.99 11.48
C LEU A 137 -19.94 6.23 12.78
N LYS A 138 -18.97 5.38 13.13
CA LYS A 138 -18.14 5.52 14.32
C LYS A 138 -17.38 6.84 14.37
N TYR A 139 -16.95 7.35 13.20
CA TYR A 139 -16.26 8.64 13.08
C TYR A 139 -17.23 9.82 12.86
N GLY A 140 -18.57 9.59 12.94
CA GLY A 140 -19.59 10.63 12.86
C GLY A 140 -19.99 11.03 11.44
N TYR A 141 -19.64 10.25 10.43
CA TYR A 141 -19.97 10.49 9.03
C TYR A 141 -21.24 9.75 8.60
N LYS A 142 -21.82 10.19 7.50
CA LYS A 142 -23.04 9.60 6.93
C LYS A 142 -22.70 8.39 6.07
N ILE A 143 -23.61 7.42 6.06
CA ILE A 143 -23.63 6.32 5.12
C ILE A 143 -24.97 6.25 4.40
N GLY A 144 -25.05 5.47 3.34
CA GLY A 144 -26.29 5.19 2.61
C GLY A 144 -26.06 4.08 1.59
N GLY A 145 -27.15 3.55 1.04
CA GLY A 145 -27.08 2.48 0.05
C GLY A 145 -26.52 2.97 -1.29
N PHE A 146 -25.70 2.14 -1.91
CA PHE A 146 -25.19 2.40 -3.26
C PHE A 146 -24.96 1.07 -4.01
N ASP A 147 -24.99 1.18 -5.33
CA ASP A 147 -24.64 0.09 -6.23
C ASP A 147 -23.37 0.47 -6.96
N ALA A 148 -22.41 -0.45 -7.02
CA ALA A 148 -21.12 -0.25 -7.66
C ALA A 148 -20.68 -1.45 -8.48
N VAL A 149 -20.05 -1.18 -9.62
CA VAL A 149 -19.23 -2.17 -10.34
C VAL A 149 -17.79 -1.75 -10.24
N THR A 150 -16.92 -2.70 -9.90
CA THR A 150 -15.50 -2.43 -9.68
C THR A 150 -14.62 -3.36 -10.51
N MET A 151 -13.42 -2.89 -10.82
CA MET A 151 -12.32 -3.74 -11.30
C MET A 151 -10.99 -3.23 -10.76
N SER A 152 -10.04 -4.13 -10.58
CA SER A 152 -8.71 -3.80 -10.07
C SER A 152 -7.62 -4.24 -11.03
N SER A 153 -6.60 -3.40 -11.21
CA SER A 153 -5.32 -3.74 -11.81
C SER A 153 -4.25 -4.01 -10.72
N VAL A 154 -4.57 -3.77 -9.45
CA VAL A 154 -3.70 -4.12 -8.33
C VAL A 154 -3.77 -5.62 -8.11
N LEU A 155 -2.69 -6.31 -8.44
CA LEU A 155 -2.63 -7.76 -8.36
C LEU A 155 -2.66 -8.23 -6.90
N SER A 156 -3.53 -9.21 -6.61
CA SER A 156 -3.59 -9.85 -5.30
C SER A 156 -2.31 -10.65 -5.05
N GLY A 157 -1.75 -10.56 -3.84
CA GLY A 157 -0.53 -11.29 -3.48
C GLY A 157 0.79 -10.70 -4.02
N SER A 158 0.74 -9.59 -4.75
CA SER A 158 1.93 -8.93 -5.32
C SER A 158 2.67 -8.00 -4.36
N GLY A 159 2.19 -7.85 -3.12
CA GLY A 159 2.74 -6.87 -2.17
C GLY A 159 2.32 -5.42 -2.46
N LEU A 160 1.33 -5.18 -3.35
CA LEU A 160 0.85 -3.86 -3.74
C LEU A 160 -0.44 -3.43 -3.03
N SER A 161 -0.87 -4.17 -2.01
CA SER A 161 -2.01 -3.89 -1.12
C SER A 161 -3.36 -3.77 -1.83
N SER A 162 -3.77 -4.84 -2.53
CA SER A 162 -5.08 -4.88 -3.18
C SER A 162 -6.26 -4.75 -2.20
N SER A 163 -6.16 -5.25 -0.96
CA SER A 163 -7.19 -5.07 0.08
C SER A 163 -7.34 -3.60 0.47
N ALA A 164 -6.24 -2.94 0.81
CA ALA A 164 -6.26 -1.52 1.20
C ALA A 164 -6.79 -0.63 0.06
N ALA A 165 -6.40 -0.90 -1.20
CA ALA A 165 -6.94 -0.19 -2.36
C ALA A 165 -8.47 -0.36 -2.49
N TYR A 166 -9.00 -1.56 -2.23
CA TYR A 166 -10.44 -1.82 -2.25
C TYR A 166 -11.16 -1.13 -1.10
N GLU A 167 -10.64 -1.19 0.13
CA GLU A 167 -11.18 -0.51 1.30
C GLU A 167 -11.24 1.01 1.08
N VAL A 168 -10.14 1.59 0.62
CA VAL A 168 -10.05 3.03 0.31
C VAL A 168 -11.00 3.41 -0.83
N LEU A 169 -11.19 2.53 -1.84
CA LEU A 169 -12.18 2.76 -2.90
C LEU A 169 -13.60 2.83 -2.33
N VAL A 170 -13.98 1.89 -1.44
CA VAL A 170 -15.29 1.89 -0.75
C VAL A 170 -15.43 3.16 0.10
N GLY A 171 -14.41 3.53 0.87
CA GLY A 171 -14.39 4.75 1.66
C GLY A 171 -14.55 6.02 0.81
N THR A 172 -13.87 6.07 -0.34
CA THR A 172 -13.99 7.17 -1.29
C THR A 172 -15.39 7.26 -1.89
N MET A 173 -16.03 6.14 -2.21
CA MET A 173 -17.42 6.11 -2.65
C MET A 173 -18.37 6.67 -1.56
N LEU A 174 -18.26 6.20 -0.32
CA LEU A 174 -19.06 6.71 0.80
C LEU A 174 -18.82 8.20 1.04
N ASN A 175 -17.56 8.66 0.96
CA ASN A 175 -17.23 10.07 1.12
C ASN A 175 -17.92 10.96 0.09
N TYR A 176 -17.77 10.65 -1.19
CA TYR A 176 -18.33 11.51 -2.25
C TYR A 176 -19.83 11.30 -2.51
N LEU A 177 -20.37 10.14 -2.17
CA LEU A 177 -21.81 9.91 -2.31
C LEU A 177 -22.61 10.51 -1.15
N TYR A 178 -22.10 10.54 0.08
CA TYR A 178 -22.88 10.88 1.26
C TYR A 178 -22.29 11.99 2.15
N ASN A 179 -21.02 12.37 1.94
CA ASN A 179 -20.30 13.33 2.78
C ASN A 179 -19.65 14.46 1.97
N ASP A 180 -20.06 14.67 0.73
CA ASP A 180 -19.61 15.77 -0.15
C ASP A 180 -18.07 15.91 -0.26
N GLY A 181 -17.34 14.80 -0.08
CA GLY A 181 -15.87 14.77 -0.12
C GLY A 181 -15.20 15.38 1.12
N GLN A 182 -15.90 15.55 2.24
CA GLN A 182 -15.38 16.21 3.44
C GLN A 182 -14.55 15.29 4.36
N VAL A 183 -14.56 13.97 4.12
CA VAL A 183 -13.75 13.03 4.91
C VAL A 183 -12.33 13.07 4.35
N ASP A 184 -11.36 13.46 5.17
CA ASP A 184 -9.97 13.53 4.76
C ASP A 184 -9.33 12.14 4.56
N ALA A 185 -8.23 12.10 3.81
CA ALA A 185 -7.56 10.86 3.43
C ALA A 185 -7.04 10.05 4.63
N VAL A 186 -6.56 10.74 5.68
CA VAL A 186 -6.05 10.10 6.90
C VAL A 186 -7.19 9.40 7.64
N THR A 187 -8.34 10.05 7.72
CA THR A 187 -9.55 9.47 8.33
C THR A 187 -10.04 8.26 7.55
N ILE A 188 -10.09 8.33 6.20
CA ILE A 188 -10.46 7.17 5.36
C ILE A 188 -9.50 6.00 5.63
N ALA A 189 -8.20 6.25 5.69
CA ALA A 189 -7.20 5.21 5.98
C ALA A 189 -7.39 4.56 7.36
N LYS A 190 -7.69 5.35 8.40
CA LYS A 190 -7.97 4.82 9.75
C LYS A 190 -9.24 3.98 9.78
N ILE A 191 -10.28 4.40 9.04
CA ILE A 191 -11.53 3.62 8.90
C ILE A 191 -11.25 2.30 8.15
N ALA A 192 -10.44 2.34 7.09
CA ALA A 192 -10.07 1.17 6.32
C ALA A 192 -9.28 0.15 7.18
N GLN A 193 -8.30 0.61 7.95
CA GLN A 193 -7.59 -0.24 8.91
C GLN A 193 -8.54 -0.85 9.95
N TYR A 194 -9.49 -0.06 10.46
CA TYR A 194 -10.50 -0.56 11.39
C TYR A 194 -11.36 -1.67 10.74
N ALA A 195 -11.76 -1.51 9.49
CA ALA A 195 -12.52 -2.53 8.76
C ALA A 195 -11.70 -3.82 8.59
N GLU A 196 -10.42 -3.73 8.22
CA GLU A 196 -9.55 -4.90 8.04
C GLU A 196 -9.27 -5.61 9.37
N ASN A 197 -8.96 -4.86 10.43
CA ASN A 197 -8.60 -5.45 11.73
C ASN A 197 -9.80 -6.02 12.49
N VAL A 198 -10.97 -5.37 12.42
CA VAL A 198 -12.11 -5.69 13.29
C VAL A 198 -13.16 -6.54 12.59
N TYR A 199 -13.43 -6.27 11.31
CA TYR A 199 -14.47 -6.96 10.55
C TYR A 199 -13.92 -8.12 9.70
N PHE A 200 -12.82 -7.86 8.99
CA PHE A 200 -12.19 -8.89 8.15
C PHE A 200 -11.36 -9.89 8.97
N ASP A 201 -10.99 -9.54 10.21
CA ASP A 201 -10.23 -10.37 11.15
C ASP A 201 -8.78 -10.63 10.69
N LYS A 202 -8.16 -9.62 10.07
CA LYS A 202 -6.75 -9.67 9.66
C LYS A 202 -6.01 -8.48 10.26
N PRO A 203 -5.17 -8.71 11.30
CA PRO A 203 -4.36 -7.65 11.88
C PRO A 203 -3.40 -7.04 10.86
N CYS A 204 -3.47 -5.73 10.66
CA CYS A 204 -2.58 -4.98 9.77
C CYS A 204 -2.13 -3.67 10.41
N GLY A 205 -0.97 -3.16 9.95
CA GLY A 205 -0.53 -1.79 10.20
C GLY A 205 -1.37 -0.77 9.41
N LEU A 206 -1.05 0.51 9.57
CA LEU A 206 -1.78 1.60 8.91
C LEU A 206 -1.11 2.08 7.61
N MET A 207 0.10 1.63 7.31
CA MET A 207 0.89 2.10 6.17
C MET A 207 0.15 1.90 4.83
N ASP A 208 -0.42 0.73 4.63
CA ASP A 208 -1.06 0.34 3.38
C ASP A 208 -2.25 1.23 3.04
N GLN A 209 -3.17 1.34 3.99
CA GLN A 209 -4.36 2.17 3.84
C GLN A 209 -4.00 3.65 3.71
N MET A 210 -2.98 4.11 4.45
CA MET A 210 -2.53 5.49 4.39
C MET A 210 -1.95 5.85 3.03
N ALA A 211 -1.07 5.01 2.49
CA ALA A 211 -0.46 5.24 1.19
C ALA A 211 -1.48 5.15 0.04
N CYS A 212 -2.44 4.20 0.11
CA CYS A 212 -3.52 4.11 -0.87
C CYS A 212 -4.48 5.30 -0.79
N SER A 213 -4.73 5.86 0.40
CA SER A 213 -5.69 6.93 0.60
C SER A 213 -5.13 8.32 0.29
N VAL A 214 -3.90 8.60 0.72
CA VAL A 214 -3.22 9.89 0.49
C VAL A 214 -2.76 9.99 -0.97
N GLY A 215 -2.21 8.90 -1.53
CA GLY A 215 -1.64 8.88 -2.88
C GLY A 215 -0.30 9.62 -2.95
N GLY A 216 0.36 9.61 -4.12
CA GLY A 216 1.69 10.19 -4.29
C GLY A 216 2.72 9.59 -3.35
N PHE A 217 3.82 10.29 -3.08
CA PHE A 217 4.75 9.90 -2.04
C PHE A 217 4.25 10.40 -0.68
N VAL A 218 4.27 9.51 0.32
CA VAL A 218 3.86 9.80 1.69
C VAL A 218 4.89 9.26 2.67
N THR A 219 5.33 10.10 3.59
CA THR A 219 6.12 9.67 4.74
C THR A 219 5.23 9.58 5.98
N ILE A 220 5.42 8.54 6.76
CA ILE A 220 4.63 8.26 7.95
C ILE A 220 5.58 8.01 9.12
N ASP A 221 5.47 8.78 10.19
CA ASP A 221 6.17 8.53 11.45
C ASP A 221 5.21 7.88 12.45
N PHE A 222 5.46 6.61 12.77
CA PHE A 222 4.67 5.82 13.71
C PHE A 222 5.13 5.97 15.17
N ASN A 223 5.84 7.04 15.52
CA ASN A 223 6.25 7.26 16.93
C ASN A 223 5.08 7.17 17.90
N ASN A 224 3.91 7.65 17.52
CA ASN A 224 2.62 7.35 18.15
C ASN A 224 1.71 6.66 17.15
N PRO A 225 1.55 5.32 17.19
CA PRO A 225 0.74 4.59 16.20
C PRO A 225 -0.75 4.94 16.20
N SER A 226 -1.28 5.44 17.32
CA SER A 226 -2.68 5.90 17.39
C SER A 226 -2.89 7.24 16.68
N GLU A 227 -1.85 8.05 16.59
CA GLU A 227 -1.83 9.36 15.94
C GLU A 227 -0.53 9.54 15.13
N PRO A 228 -0.32 8.77 14.06
CA PRO A 228 0.88 8.87 13.25
C PRO A 228 0.97 10.24 12.58
N VAL A 229 2.18 10.74 12.45
CA VAL A 229 2.44 11.96 11.67
C VAL A 229 2.57 11.55 10.20
N VAL A 230 1.68 12.09 9.35
CA VAL A 230 1.59 11.77 7.92
C VAL A 230 1.87 13.03 7.12
N GLU A 231 2.84 12.98 6.23
CA GLU A 231 3.20 14.10 5.36
C GLU A 231 3.29 13.66 3.90
N GLU A 232 2.65 14.41 3.01
CA GLU A 232 2.85 14.27 1.57
C GLU A 232 4.25 14.75 1.19
N VAL A 233 4.96 13.96 0.40
CA VAL A 233 6.26 14.33 -0.16
C VAL A 233 6.07 14.69 -1.63
N LYS A 234 6.07 15.99 -1.92
CA LYS A 234 5.86 16.49 -3.28
C LYS A 234 7.09 16.20 -4.14
N PHE A 235 6.96 15.27 -5.05
CA PHE A 235 7.95 14.91 -6.03
C PHE A 235 7.28 14.42 -7.31
N ASP A 236 7.66 14.98 -8.45
CA ASP A 236 7.21 14.52 -9.76
C ASP A 236 8.09 13.35 -10.22
N PHE A 237 7.68 12.14 -9.89
CA PHE A 237 8.42 10.94 -10.27
C PHE A 237 8.57 10.76 -11.79
N ALA A 238 7.58 11.20 -12.57
CA ALA A 238 7.66 11.11 -14.03
C ALA A 238 8.83 11.92 -14.61
N SER A 239 9.21 13.02 -13.94
CA SER A 239 10.34 13.85 -14.35
C SER A 239 11.71 13.23 -14.03
N SER A 240 11.77 12.17 -13.22
CA SER A 240 13.03 11.50 -12.85
C SER A 240 13.69 10.74 -14.00
N GLY A 241 12.96 10.48 -15.09
CA GLY A 241 13.44 9.64 -16.20
C GLY A 241 13.53 8.15 -15.85
N HIS A 242 12.87 7.72 -14.75
CA HIS A 242 12.87 6.34 -14.30
C HIS A 242 11.45 5.78 -14.21
N SER A 243 11.36 4.46 -14.29
CA SER A 243 10.17 3.68 -13.96
C SER A 243 10.39 2.85 -12.70
N LEU A 244 9.38 2.81 -11.84
CA LEU A 244 9.36 1.90 -10.71
C LEU A 244 8.85 0.54 -11.18
N CYS A 245 9.69 -0.48 -11.08
CA CYS A 245 9.37 -1.86 -11.42
C CYS A 245 9.25 -2.71 -10.16
N ILE A 246 8.14 -3.42 -10.02
CA ILE A 246 7.96 -4.45 -9.01
C ILE A 246 8.08 -5.79 -9.72
N VAL A 247 9.14 -6.53 -9.41
CA VAL A 247 9.45 -7.80 -10.06
C VAL A 247 9.03 -8.95 -9.14
N ASP A 248 8.04 -9.73 -9.60
CA ASP A 248 7.61 -10.94 -8.91
C ASP A 248 8.60 -12.08 -9.16
N THR A 249 9.29 -12.48 -8.11
CA THR A 249 10.32 -13.52 -8.18
C THR A 249 9.75 -14.94 -8.21
N LYS A 250 8.42 -15.08 -8.16
CA LYS A 250 7.69 -16.36 -8.10
C LYS A 250 8.05 -17.24 -6.88
N GLY A 251 8.65 -16.64 -5.85
CA GLY A 251 8.89 -17.32 -4.59
C GLY A 251 7.59 -17.57 -3.83
N SER A 252 7.49 -18.73 -3.17
CA SER A 252 6.32 -19.07 -2.36
C SER A 252 6.38 -18.43 -0.97
N HIS A 253 5.29 -17.82 -0.55
CA HIS A 253 5.10 -17.30 0.82
C HIS A 253 4.62 -18.39 1.81
N SER A 254 4.38 -19.62 1.34
CA SER A 254 3.99 -20.73 2.22
C SER A 254 5.07 -21.00 3.26
N ASP A 255 4.66 -21.22 4.50
CA ASP A 255 5.53 -21.54 5.64
C ASP A 255 6.51 -20.43 6.08
N LEU A 256 6.31 -19.18 5.68
CA LEU A 256 7.17 -18.04 6.06
C LEU A 256 6.64 -17.23 7.26
N THR A 257 5.48 -17.58 7.82
CA THR A 257 4.86 -16.85 8.93
C THR A 257 5.81 -16.66 10.13
N ASP A 258 6.56 -17.72 10.48
CA ASP A 258 7.54 -17.63 11.58
C ASP A 258 8.71 -16.70 11.26
N ASP A 259 9.16 -16.66 9.99
CA ASP A 259 10.25 -15.78 9.57
C ASP A 259 9.84 -14.30 9.67
N TYR A 260 8.61 -13.97 9.26
CA TYR A 260 8.04 -12.62 9.43
C TYR A 260 7.86 -12.26 10.91
N ALA A 261 7.28 -13.16 11.70
CA ALA A 261 7.08 -12.95 13.13
C ALA A 261 8.41 -12.76 13.88
N ALA A 262 9.45 -13.48 13.46
CA ALA A 262 10.79 -13.39 14.05
C ALA A 262 11.44 -12.01 13.86
N ILE A 263 11.16 -11.28 12.76
CA ILE A 263 11.72 -9.93 12.60
C ILE A 263 11.24 -9.03 13.72
N ARG A 264 9.93 -8.96 13.92
CA ARG A 264 9.31 -8.14 14.96
C ARG A 264 9.74 -8.58 16.36
N SER A 265 9.58 -9.85 16.68
CA SER A 265 9.86 -10.37 18.04
C SER A 265 11.34 -10.22 18.43
N GLU A 266 12.27 -10.36 17.50
CA GLU A 266 13.70 -10.16 17.76
C GLU A 266 14.02 -8.67 18.01
N MET A 267 13.44 -7.75 17.25
CA MET A 267 13.58 -6.32 17.51
C MET A 267 13.00 -5.93 18.89
N GLU A 268 11.81 -6.43 19.22
CA GLU A 268 11.18 -6.22 20.53
C GLU A 268 12.01 -6.84 21.68
N SER A 269 12.67 -7.98 21.45
CA SER A 269 13.56 -8.61 22.42
C SER A 269 14.77 -7.74 22.75
N VAL A 270 15.32 -7.04 21.76
CA VAL A 270 16.38 -6.05 21.97
C VAL A 270 15.86 -4.86 22.77
N ALA A 271 14.69 -4.31 22.41
CA ALA A 271 14.06 -3.20 23.15
C ALA A 271 13.84 -3.56 24.63
N SER A 272 13.40 -4.79 24.91
CA SER A 272 13.19 -5.32 26.25
C SER A 272 14.48 -5.34 27.11
N CYS A 273 15.66 -5.45 26.50
CA CYS A 273 16.93 -5.34 27.21
C CYS A 273 17.15 -3.95 27.85
N PHE A 274 16.42 -2.94 27.35
CA PHE A 274 16.44 -1.55 27.83
C PHE A 274 15.17 -1.16 28.60
N GLY A 275 14.30 -2.14 28.93
CA GLY A 275 13.02 -1.90 29.59
C GLY A 275 12.00 -1.17 28.72
N LYS A 276 12.12 -1.32 27.39
CA LYS A 276 11.25 -0.70 26.39
C LYS A 276 10.46 -1.76 25.63
N SER A 277 9.34 -1.34 25.03
CA SER A 277 8.48 -2.23 24.25
C SER A 277 8.91 -2.33 22.79
N VAL A 278 9.42 -1.23 22.23
CA VAL A 278 9.82 -1.12 20.83
C VAL A 278 11.14 -0.38 20.68
N LEU A 279 11.85 -0.59 19.58
CA LEU A 279 13.16 0.02 19.33
C LEU A 279 13.12 1.55 19.23
N ARG A 280 11.97 2.12 18.80
CA ARG A 280 11.81 3.58 18.73
C ARG A 280 12.02 4.29 20.07
N GLU A 281 11.75 3.61 21.20
CA GLU A 281 11.91 4.13 22.55
C GLU A 281 13.32 3.95 23.11
N VAL A 282 14.19 3.23 22.41
CA VAL A 282 15.56 2.95 22.83
C VAL A 282 16.49 4.01 22.26
N ASP A 283 17.38 4.54 23.10
CA ASP A 283 18.45 5.42 22.65
C ASP A 283 19.50 4.63 21.85
N GLU A 284 19.81 5.08 20.63
CA GLU A 284 20.71 4.36 19.74
C GLU A 284 22.15 4.31 20.27
N GLU A 285 22.64 5.38 20.92
CA GLU A 285 24.00 5.42 21.46
C GLU A 285 24.10 4.46 22.64
N GLU A 286 23.08 4.43 23.51
CA GLU A 286 23.01 3.45 24.60
C GLU A 286 22.98 2.01 24.07
N PHE A 287 22.17 1.73 23.04
CA PHE A 287 22.15 0.42 22.38
C PHE A 287 23.53 0.05 21.86
N ARG A 288 24.18 0.94 21.11
CA ARG A 288 25.51 0.68 20.53
C ARG A 288 26.58 0.39 21.59
N SER A 289 26.56 1.12 22.71
CA SER A 289 27.50 0.91 23.81
C SER A 289 27.31 -0.43 24.53
N LYS A 290 26.09 -1.00 24.49
CA LYS A 290 25.71 -2.24 25.19
C LYS A 290 25.61 -3.47 24.28
N ILE A 291 25.94 -3.36 23.00
CA ILE A 291 25.88 -4.49 22.03
C ILE A 291 26.48 -5.79 22.60
N PRO A 292 27.68 -5.81 23.27
CA PRO A 292 28.22 -7.07 23.79
C PRO A 292 27.34 -7.73 24.86
N ALA A 293 26.63 -6.95 25.66
CA ALA A 293 25.73 -7.45 26.69
C ALA A 293 24.39 -7.89 26.11
N VAL A 294 23.82 -7.11 25.18
CA VAL A 294 22.58 -7.42 24.48
C VAL A 294 22.72 -8.70 23.65
N ARG A 295 23.81 -8.82 22.89
CA ARG A 295 24.15 -10.00 22.10
C ARG A 295 24.14 -11.31 22.92
N LYS A 296 24.62 -11.28 24.14
CA LYS A 296 24.63 -12.45 25.02
C LYS A 296 23.23 -12.88 25.45
N LYS A 297 22.26 -11.95 25.46
CA LYS A 297 20.87 -12.22 25.90
C LYS A 297 19.98 -12.67 24.75
N VAL A 298 20.08 -12.01 23.58
CA VAL A 298 19.12 -12.16 22.50
C VAL A 298 19.72 -12.73 21.21
N GLY A 299 21.05 -12.89 21.13
CA GLY A 299 21.75 -13.42 19.97
C GLY A 299 22.12 -12.38 18.92
N ASP A 300 22.91 -12.80 17.94
CA ASP A 300 23.52 -11.94 16.91
C ASP A 300 22.47 -11.37 15.95
N ARG A 301 21.51 -12.20 15.50
CA ARG A 301 20.52 -11.79 14.50
C ARG A 301 19.59 -10.71 15.05
N ALA A 302 19.16 -10.80 16.29
CA ALA A 302 18.34 -9.77 16.93
C ALA A 302 19.10 -8.42 17.00
N VAL A 303 20.38 -8.43 17.32
CA VAL A 303 21.24 -7.23 17.32
C VAL A 303 21.36 -6.65 15.92
N LEU A 304 21.61 -7.48 14.89
CA LEU A 304 21.68 -7.03 13.50
C LEU A 304 20.37 -6.39 13.04
N ARG A 305 19.21 -6.98 13.37
CA ARG A 305 17.90 -6.44 13.09
C ARG A 305 17.64 -5.11 13.77
N ALA A 306 18.10 -4.93 15.01
CA ALA A 306 18.05 -3.64 15.69
C ALA A 306 18.95 -2.61 15.00
N MET A 307 20.15 -2.97 14.55
CA MET A 307 21.03 -2.08 13.77
C MET A 307 20.37 -1.66 12.46
N HIS A 308 19.68 -2.59 11.78
CA HIS A 308 18.89 -2.29 10.59
C HIS A 308 17.80 -1.25 10.91
N PHE A 309 17.03 -1.49 11.99
CA PHE A 309 15.96 -0.57 12.39
C PHE A 309 16.46 0.85 12.58
N PHE A 310 17.51 1.07 13.38
CA PHE A 310 18.04 2.41 13.62
C PHE A 310 18.53 3.08 12.33
N ALA A 311 19.27 2.35 11.51
CA ALA A 311 19.79 2.87 10.26
C ALA A 311 18.68 3.21 9.26
N ASP A 312 17.70 2.31 9.07
CA ASP A 312 16.63 2.49 8.09
C ASP A 312 15.61 3.55 8.53
N ASN A 313 15.29 3.59 9.83
CA ASN A 313 14.46 4.64 10.41
C ASN A 313 15.05 6.06 10.22
N ALA A 314 16.37 6.21 10.31
CA ALA A 314 17.07 7.46 10.02
C ALA A 314 17.18 7.74 8.52
N ARG A 315 17.30 6.70 7.69
CA ARG A 315 17.43 6.81 6.23
C ARG A 315 16.16 7.34 5.57
N VAL A 316 14.96 6.98 6.08
CA VAL A 316 13.69 7.53 5.59
C VAL A 316 13.71 9.06 5.57
N LEU A 317 14.25 9.73 6.60
CA LEU A 317 14.34 11.19 6.62
C LEU A 317 15.22 11.73 5.48
N LYS A 318 16.31 11.04 5.18
CA LYS A 318 17.23 11.40 4.10
C LYS A 318 16.63 11.15 2.72
N GLU A 319 15.89 10.05 2.56
CA GLU A 319 15.12 9.76 1.34
C GLU A 319 14.09 10.85 1.06
N VAL A 320 13.34 11.26 2.08
CA VAL A 320 12.35 12.34 2.00
C VAL A 320 13.00 13.67 1.65
N GLU A 321 14.13 14.00 2.29
CA GLU A 321 14.86 15.24 2.00
C GLU A 321 15.39 15.26 0.56
N ALA A 322 15.96 14.16 0.08
CA ALA A 322 16.45 14.04 -1.29
C ALA A 322 15.31 14.23 -2.31
N LEU A 323 14.15 13.61 -2.10
CA LEU A 323 12.98 13.82 -2.96
C LEU A 323 12.48 15.27 -2.93
N ARG A 324 12.37 15.90 -1.76
CA ARG A 324 11.96 17.30 -1.61
C ARG A 324 12.89 18.27 -2.35
N ASN A 325 14.17 17.96 -2.39
CA ASN A 325 15.20 18.75 -3.08
C ASN A 325 15.30 18.40 -4.58
N GLY A 326 14.54 17.43 -5.08
CA GLY A 326 14.63 16.95 -6.46
C GLY A 326 15.94 16.19 -6.77
N ASP A 327 16.67 15.78 -5.73
CA ASP A 327 17.94 15.04 -5.86
C ASP A 327 17.67 13.53 -5.93
N PHE A 328 17.26 13.08 -7.12
CA PHE A 328 16.92 11.69 -7.35
C PHE A 328 18.14 10.75 -7.33
N GLU A 329 19.34 11.25 -7.64
CA GLU A 329 20.56 10.45 -7.55
C GLU A 329 20.91 10.11 -6.09
N THR A 330 20.84 11.09 -5.20
CA THR A 330 21.02 10.86 -3.76
C THR A 330 19.91 9.96 -3.21
N PHE A 331 18.65 10.14 -3.64
CA PHE A 331 17.56 9.24 -3.28
C PHE A 331 17.86 7.79 -3.68
N LYS A 332 18.29 7.53 -4.93
CA LYS A 332 18.68 6.18 -5.39
C LYS A 332 19.79 5.56 -4.53
N SER A 333 20.76 6.37 -4.09
CA SER A 333 21.83 5.86 -3.22
C SER A 333 21.29 5.36 -1.87
N TYR A 334 20.30 6.05 -1.28
CA TYR A 334 19.65 5.61 -0.05
C TYR A 334 18.79 4.36 -0.24
N ILE A 335 18.15 4.20 -1.40
CA ILE A 335 17.44 2.95 -1.74
C ILE A 335 18.42 1.76 -1.78
N LEU A 336 19.59 1.92 -2.40
CA LEU A 336 20.63 0.89 -2.42
C LEU A 336 21.15 0.58 -1.02
N GLU A 337 21.43 1.60 -0.19
CA GLU A 337 21.84 1.41 1.19
C GLU A 337 20.76 0.67 2.02
N SER A 338 19.46 0.96 1.81
CA SER A 338 18.35 0.26 2.44
C SER A 338 18.31 -1.22 2.01
N GLY A 339 18.49 -1.48 0.72
CA GLY A 339 18.59 -2.83 0.16
C GLY A 339 19.74 -3.63 0.77
N ASP A 340 20.91 -3.01 0.86
CA ASP A 340 22.10 -3.58 1.51
C ASP A 340 21.87 -3.88 2.99
N SER A 341 21.21 -2.95 3.70
CA SER A 341 20.84 -3.11 5.11
C SER A 341 19.84 -4.24 5.30
N SER A 342 18.84 -4.34 4.43
CA SER A 342 17.88 -5.45 4.43
C SER A 342 18.59 -6.80 4.23
N TYR A 343 19.51 -6.89 3.29
CA TYR A 343 20.25 -8.12 3.02
C TYR A 343 21.19 -8.50 4.16
N LYS A 344 22.00 -7.54 4.63
CA LYS A 344 23.12 -7.80 5.57
C LYS A 344 22.65 -7.88 7.03
N TYR A 345 21.69 -7.03 7.42
CA TYR A 345 21.31 -6.85 8.82
C TYR A 345 19.91 -7.38 9.13
N ASN A 346 18.88 -6.99 8.37
CA ASN A 346 17.51 -7.48 8.59
C ASN A 346 17.38 -8.95 8.20
N GLN A 347 18.12 -9.38 7.17
CA GLN A 347 18.17 -10.75 6.66
C GLN A 347 16.79 -11.27 6.25
N ASN A 348 16.06 -10.45 5.51
CA ASN A 348 14.72 -10.77 5.01
C ASN A 348 14.66 -11.03 3.49
N VAL A 349 15.77 -11.44 2.88
CA VAL A 349 15.84 -11.74 1.43
C VAL A 349 15.67 -13.22 1.10
N PHE A 350 15.94 -14.11 2.05
CA PHE A 350 15.66 -15.54 1.95
C PHE A 350 15.45 -16.16 3.34
N SER A 351 14.69 -17.27 3.40
CA SER A 351 14.50 -18.01 4.64
C SER A 351 15.66 -18.96 4.91
N VAL A 352 16.19 -18.93 6.13
CA VAL A 352 17.21 -19.90 6.60
C VAL A 352 16.69 -21.34 6.65
N LYS A 353 15.35 -21.53 6.66
CA LYS A 353 14.71 -22.85 6.59
C LYS A 353 14.82 -23.48 5.20
N LYS A 354 14.99 -22.65 4.14
CA LYS A 354 15.08 -23.07 2.74
C LYS A 354 16.28 -22.41 2.06
N PRO A 355 17.53 -22.73 2.47
CA PRO A 355 18.72 -22.00 2.03
C PRO A 355 19.04 -22.18 0.53
N LEU A 356 18.44 -23.15 -0.15
CA LEU A 356 18.61 -23.37 -1.58
C LEU A 356 17.55 -22.65 -2.44
N GLU A 357 16.50 -22.11 -1.82
CA GLU A 357 15.43 -21.37 -2.50
C GLU A 357 15.60 -19.86 -2.23
N GLN A 358 16.33 -19.17 -3.10
CA GLN A 358 16.65 -17.76 -2.94
C GLN A 358 16.26 -16.90 -4.15
N PRO A 359 14.99 -16.90 -4.56
CA PRO A 359 14.56 -16.19 -5.77
C PRO A 359 14.73 -14.66 -5.64
N VAL A 360 14.51 -14.09 -4.46
CA VAL A 360 14.73 -12.66 -4.19
C VAL A 360 16.22 -12.31 -4.30
N SER A 361 17.12 -13.12 -3.71
CA SER A 361 18.56 -12.88 -3.80
C SER A 361 19.06 -12.93 -5.26
N LEU A 362 18.53 -13.89 -6.05
CA LEU A 362 18.88 -14.01 -7.47
C LEU A 362 18.41 -12.79 -8.26
N ALA A 363 17.16 -12.35 -8.03
CA ALA A 363 16.61 -11.17 -8.69
C ALA A 363 17.38 -9.88 -8.34
N LEU A 364 17.82 -9.73 -7.08
CA LEU A 364 18.66 -8.61 -6.65
C LEU A 364 20.05 -8.64 -7.33
N ALA A 365 20.68 -9.82 -7.44
CA ALA A 365 21.95 -9.97 -8.12
C ALA A 365 21.87 -9.61 -9.62
N LEU A 366 20.82 -10.07 -10.31
CA LEU A 366 20.57 -9.71 -11.71
C LEU A 366 20.29 -8.21 -11.87
N SER A 367 19.54 -7.62 -10.93
CA SER A 367 19.31 -6.17 -10.92
C SER A 367 20.62 -5.40 -10.74
N GLU A 368 21.54 -5.85 -9.91
CA GLU A 368 22.85 -5.23 -9.76
C GLU A 368 23.63 -5.26 -11.08
N GLU A 369 23.68 -6.39 -11.77
CA GLU A 369 24.39 -6.51 -13.05
C GLU A 369 23.82 -5.55 -14.11
N LEU A 370 22.49 -5.39 -14.17
CA LEU A 370 21.82 -4.58 -15.20
C LEU A 370 21.81 -3.08 -14.85
N LEU A 371 21.64 -2.73 -13.57
CA LEU A 371 21.32 -1.37 -13.13
C LEU A 371 22.46 -0.65 -12.41
N LYS A 372 23.60 -1.30 -12.16
CA LYS A 372 24.74 -0.69 -11.44
C LYS A 372 25.20 0.61 -12.08
N GLY A 373 25.20 1.68 -11.27
CA GLY A 373 25.55 3.03 -11.71
C GLY A 373 24.47 3.75 -12.53
N LYS A 374 23.31 3.18 -12.71
CA LYS A 374 22.18 3.76 -13.47
C LYS A 374 20.89 3.81 -12.65
N GLY A 375 20.50 2.71 -12.05
CA GLY A 375 19.26 2.56 -11.30
C GLY A 375 19.51 2.24 -9.83
N ALA A 376 18.43 1.81 -9.14
CA ALA A 376 18.48 1.34 -7.76
C ALA A 376 17.54 0.13 -7.60
N TRP A 377 17.84 -0.73 -6.63
CA TRP A 377 17.06 -1.96 -6.38
C TRP A 377 17.13 -2.34 -4.91
N ARG A 378 16.09 -3.00 -4.43
CA ARG A 378 16.01 -3.57 -3.08
C ARG A 378 14.92 -4.63 -2.99
N VAL A 379 14.94 -5.40 -1.91
CA VAL A 379 13.79 -6.23 -1.53
C VAL A 379 12.57 -5.33 -1.31
N HIS A 380 11.38 -5.79 -1.71
CA HIS A 380 10.12 -5.07 -1.57
C HIS A 380 9.21 -5.74 -0.53
N GLY A 381 8.66 -4.95 0.38
CA GLY A 381 7.75 -5.41 1.43
C GLY A 381 8.42 -6.37 2.42
N GLY A 382 7.71 -7.41 2.84
CA GLY A 382 8.19 -8.34 3.88
C GLY A 382 9.43 -9.13 3.55
N GLY A 383 9.70 -9.38 2.26
CA GLY A 383 10.86 -10.15 1.84
C GLY A 383 10.69 -11.66 1.96
N PHE A 384 11.78 -12.40 2.15
CA PHE A 384 11.94 -13.87 2.17
C PHE A 384 11.50 -14.56 0.89
N ALA A 385 10.47 -14.09 0.23
CA ALA A 385 9.93 -14.46 -1.06
C ALA A 385 9.22 -13.25 -1.70
N GLY A 386 8.50 -13.45 -2.78
CA GLY A 386 7.64 -12.44 -3.40
C GLY A 386 8.40 -11.51 -4.34
N THR A 387 8.56 -10.26 -3.99
CA THR A 387 8.95 -9.22 -4.94
C THR A 387 10.22 -8.46 -4.56
N ILE A 388 10.89 -7.93 -5.59
CA ILE A 388 11.88 -6.85 -5.45
C ILE A 388 11.31 -5.57 -6.07
N GLN A 389 11.88 -4.44 -5.67
CA GLN A 389 11.63 -3.12 -6.21
C GLN A 389 12.87 -2.65 -6.96
N ALA A 390 12.68 -2.12 -8.16
CA ALA A 390 13.76 -1.54 -8.96
C ALA A 390 13.34 -0.19 -9.57
N PHE A 391 14.22 0.79 -9.49
CA PHE A 391 14.10 2.08 -10.17
C PHE A 391 14.95 2.00 -11.46
N VAL A 392 14.27 1.80 -12.56
CA VAL A 392 14.90 1.50 -13.87
C VAL A 392 14.87 2.74 -14.75
N PRO A 393 16.00 3.21 -15.30
CA PRO A 393 16.01 4.26 -16.31
C PRO A 393 15.10 3.91 -17.50
N ASN A 394 14.33 4.88 -17.99
CA ASN A 394 13.33 4.63 -19.04
C ASN A 394 13.96 4.21 -20.38
N ASP A 395 15.20 4.58 -20.63
CA ASP A 395 15.95 4.26 -21.87
C ASP A 395 16.39 2.78 -21.94
N ILE A 396 16.43 2.08 -20.83
CA ILE A 396 16.77 0.65 -20.73
C ILE A 396 15.63 -0.20 -20.18
N LEU A 397 14.42 0.35 -20.09
CA LEU A 397 13.27 -0.35 -19.51
C LEU A 397 12.80 -1.55 -20.33
N ALA A 398 13.07 -1.56 -21.63
CA ALA A 398 12.66 -2.63 -22.55
C ALA A 398 13.66 -3.81 -22.58
N ASP A 399 14.86 -3.62 -22.07
CA ASP A 399 15.91 -4.64 -21.99
C ASP A 399 15.69 -5.58 -20.78
#